data_c052cf53672ed9f08231fbc7eba46d0b
#
_entry.id   c052cf53672ed9f08231fbc7eba46d0b
#
_cell.length_a   1.000
_cell.length_b   1.000
_cell.length_c   1.000
_cell.angle_alpha   90.00
_cell.angle_beta   90.00
_cell.angle_gamma   90.00
#
_symmetry.space_group_name_H-M   'P 1'
#
loop_
_entity.id
_entity.type
_entity.pdbx_description
1 polymer ?
#
loop_
_entity_poly.entity_id
_entity_poly.type
_entity_poly.pdbx_seq_one_letter_code
_entity_poly.pdbx_strand_id
1 'polypeptide(L)'
;MNVFGRMVVFGAASGDRGNLVPSELMKKNHVVAGFYLPNIMSRPKLFAPSLEKILGWISSGDLELTIGARYPLDQAQEAHDALEGRKTTGKIVLNP
;
A
#
# COMPACT_ATOMS: atom_id res chain seq x y z
N MET A 1 0.79 -16.48 12.33
CA MET A 1 -0.43 -15.81 12.87
C MET A 1 -0.91 -16.55 14.12
N ASN A 2 -1.39 -15.80 15.10
CA ASN A 2 -2.03 -16.38 16.29
C ASN A 2 -3.41 -17.00 15.93
N VAL A 3 -3.99 -17.76 16.87
CA VAL A 3 -5.36 -18.28 16.71
C VAL A 3 -6.32 -17.10 16.44
N PHE A 4 -7.27 -17.27 15.53
CA PHE A 4 -8.18 -16.25 14.99
C PHE A 4 -7.48 -15.08 14.27
N GLY A 5 -6.23 -15.27 13.85
CA GLY A 5 -5.49 -14.25 13.09
C GLY A 5 -6.15 -13.93 11.76
N ARG A 6 -6.03 -12.66 11.35
CA ARG A 6 -6.52 -12.17 10.05
C ARG A 6 -5.35 -11.63 9.23
N MET A 7 -5.31 -11.98 7.98
CA MET A 7 -4.33 -11.48 7.01
C MET A 7 -5.05 -10.83 5.83
N VAL A 8 -4.63 -9.64 5.46
CA VAL A 8 -5.13 -8.97 4.26
C VAL A 8 -4.03 -8.96 3.20
N VAL A 9 -4.35 -9.46 2.02
CA VAL A 9 -3.47 -9.46 0.85
C VAL A 9 -3.87 -8.30 -0.05
N PHE A 10 -2.99 -7.31 -0.17
CA PHE A 10 -3.28 -6.09 -0.93
C PHE A 10 -2.25 -5.76 -2.02
N GLY A 11 -1.26 -6.61 -2.23
CA GLY A 11 -0.27 -6.43 -3.28
C GLY A 11 0.65 -7.63 -3.43
N ALA A 12 1.38 -7.66 -4.55
CA ALA A 12 2.35 -8.70 -4.90
C ALA A 12 3.56 -8.06 -5.62
N ALA A 13 4.20 -7.08 -4.98
CA ALA A 13 5.31 -6.31 -5.55
C ALA A 13 6.56 -7.14 -5.86
N SER A 14 6.75 -8.27 -5.16
CA SER A 14 7.85 -9.21 -5.43
C SER A 14 7.64 -10.08 -6.66
N GLY A 15 6.44 -10.09 -7.23
CA GLY A 15 6.03 -11.06 -8.27
C GLY A 15 5.71 -12.45 -7.74
N ASP A 16 6.04 -12.75 -6.49
CA ASP A 16 5.66 -13.99 -5.82
C ASP A 16 4.19 -13.89 -5.39
N ARG A 17 3.38 -14.82 -5.89
CA ARG A 17 1.94 -14.86 -5.58
C ARG A 17 1.63 -15.47 -4.21
N GLY A 18 2.64 -16.04 -3.56
CA GLY A 18 2.45 -16.80 -2.36
C GLY A 18 1.63 -18.08 -2.58
N ASN A 19 1.54 -18.90 -1.57
CA ASN A 19 0.70 -20.10 -1.58
C ASN A 19 -0.16 -20.15 -0.32
N LEU A 20 -1.40 -20.56 -0.48
CA LEU A 20 -2.36 -20.69 0.59
C LEU A 20 -2.91 -22.12 0.63
N VAL A 21 -2.72 -22.80 1.74
CA VAL A 21 -3.26 -24.14 1.96
C VAL A 21 -4.50 -24.04 2.83
N PRO A 22 -5.72 -24.30 2.29
CA PRO A 22 -6.97 -24.12 3.02
C PRO A 22 -7.03 -24.88 4.35
N SER A 23 -6.48 -26.10 4.40
CA SER A 23 -6.48 -26.91 5.63
C SER A 23 -5.66 -26.29 6.78
N GLU A 24 -4.67 -25.45 6.47
CA GLU A 24 -3.90 -24.75 7.50
C GLU A 24 -4.66 -23.58 8.12
N LEU A 25 -5.58 -22.98 7.38
CA LEU A 25 -6.46 -21.95 7.92
C LEU A 25 -7.39 -22.51 9.00
N MET A 26 -7.87 -23.74 8.79
CA MET A 26 -8.79 -24.40 9.71
C MET A 26 -8.18 -24.67 11.08
N LYS A 27 -6.88 -25.03 11.14
CA LYS A 27 -6.19 -25.39 12.40
C LYS A 27 -6.23 -24.28 13.46
N LYS A 28 -6.30 -23.03 13.03
CA LYS A 28 -6.25 -21.86 13.93
C LYS A 28 -7.37 -20.86 13.67
N ASN A 29 -8.39 -21.25 12.93
CA ASN A 29 -9.51 -20.37 12.55
C ASN A 29 -9.02 -19.05 11.91
N HIS A 30 -8.06 -19.13 10.99
CA HIS A 30 -7.51 -17.98 10.30
C HIS A 30 -8.46 -17.47 9.22
N VAL A 31 -8.40 -16.16 8.99
CA VAL A 31 -9.07 -15.50 7.87
C VAL A 31 -8.01 -14.89 6.95
N VAL A 32 -8.15 -15.15 5.65
CA VAL A 32 -7.36 -14.48 4.61
C VAL A 32 -8.32 -13.74 3.68
N ALA A 33 -8.10 -12.46 3.52
CA ALA A 33 -8.96 -11.60 2.71
C ALA A 33 -8.11 -10.86 1.66
N GLY A 34 -8.61 -10.78 0.44
CA GLY A 34 -8.04 -9.95 -0.60
C GLY A 34 -8.56 -8.50 -0.51
N PHE A 35 -7.69 -7.55 -0.79
CA PHE A 35 -8.05 -6.15 -0.97
C PHE A 35 -7.48 -5.63 -2.29
N TYR A 36 -8.33 -5.03 -3.12
CA TYR A 36 -7.93 -4.47 -4.40
C TYR A 36 -8.45 -3.04 -4.52
N LEU A 37 -7.55 -2.08 -4.42
CA LEU A 37 -7.87 -0.66 -4.36
C LEU A 37 -8.75 -0.16 -5.52
N PRO A 38 -8.53 -0.56 -6.79
CA PRO A 38 -9.40 -0.14 -7.89
C PRO A 38 -10.88 -0.46 -7.70
N ASN A 39 -11.21 -1.55 -6.99
CA ASN A 39 -12.60 -1.86 -6.65
C ASN A 39 -13.23 -0.85 -5.68
N ILE A 40 -12.42 -0.23 -4.83
CA ILE A 40 -12.86 0.84 -3.93
C ILE A 40 -12.98 2.16 -4.72
N MET A 41 -11.99 2.47 -5.57
CA MET A 41 -11.97 3.68 -6.38
C MET A 41 -13.16 3.76 -7.33
N SER A 42 -13.63 2.62 -7.83
CA SER A 42 -14.85 2.55 -8.67
C SER A 42 -16.16 2.78 -7.91
N ARG A 43 -16.10 2.95 -6.60
CA ARG A 43 -17.26 3.18 -5.73
C ARG A 43 -17.14 4.54 -5.02
N PRO A 44 -17.65 5.63 -5.63
CA PRO A 44 -17.49 6.99 -5.08
C PRO A 44 -17.95 7.13 -3.63
N LYS A 45 -19.02 6.42 -3.25
CA LYS A 45 -19.56 6.44 -1.88
C LYS A 45 -18.59 5.87 -0.82
N LEU A 46 -17.62 5.04 -1.23
CA LEU A 46 -16.60 4.50 -0.36
C LEU A 46 -15.28 5.29 -0.50
N PHE A 47 -14.92 5.62 -1.72
CA PHE A 47 -13.63 6.25 -2.03
C PHE A 47 -13.58 7.70 -1.56
N ALA A 48 -14.57 8.53 -1.92
CA ALA A 48 -14.51 9.97 -1.62
C ALA A 48 -14.43 10.26 -0.11
N PRO A 49 -15.28 9.69 0.77
CA PRO A 49 -15.15 9.92 2.21
C PRO A 49 -13.84 9.43 2.79
N SER A 50 -13.30 8.32 2.26
CA SER A 50 -12.00 7.79 2.71
C SER A 50 -10.86 8.72 2.35
N LEU A 51 -10.87 9.26 1.13
CA LEU A 51 -9.86 10.21 0.66
C LEU A 51 -9.93 11.53 1.46
N GLU A 52 -11.12 12.08 1.65
CA GLU A 52 -11.34 13.29 2.45
C GLU A 52 -10.80 13.12 3.88
N LYS A 53 -11.04 11.97 4.48
CA LYS A 53 -10.55 11.67 5.83
C LYS A 53 -9.03 11.61 5.89
N ILE A 54 -8.38 10.97 4.90
CA ILE A 54 -6.92 10.90 4.82
C ILE A 54 -6.33 12.30 4.62
N LEU A 55 -6.88 13.10 3.71
CA LEU A 55 -6.44 14.47 3.48
C LEU A 55 -6.65 15.36 4.72
N GLY A 56 -7.74 15.15 5.44
CA GLY A 56 -7.98 15.81 6.72
C GLY A 56 -6.90 15.50 7.76
N TRP A 57 -6.50 14.25 7.90
CA TRP A 57 -5.43 13.86 8.81
C TRP A 57 -4.07 14.44 8.42
N ILE A 58 -3.78 14.52 7.12
CA ILE A 58 -2.54 15.18 6.64
C ILE A 58 -2.59 16.67 6.98
N SER A 59 -3.72 17.32 6.76
CA SER A 59 -3.89 18.75 7.03
C SER A 59 -3.81 19.09 8.53
N SER A 60 -4.33 18.22 9.39
CA SER A 60 -4.28 18.39 10.86
C SER A 60 -2.93 18.00 11.47
N GLY A 61 -2.07 17.31 10.74
CA GLY A 61 -0.82 16.76 11.25
C GLY A 61 -0.94 15.41 11.97
N ASP A 62 -2.13 14.81 11.99
CA ASP A 62 -2.35 13.48 12.58
C ASP A 62 -1.73 12.36 11.72
N LEU A 63 -1.51 12.64 10.44
CA LEU A 63 -0.83 11.77 9.49
C LEU A 63 0.32 12.51 8.81
N GLU A 64 1.54 12.10 9.07
CA GLU A 64 2.73 12.61 8.40
C GLU A 64 3.02 11.87 7.09
N LEU A 65 3.28 12.63 6.02
CA LEU A 65 3.82 12.12 4.77
C LEU A 65 5.34 12.37 4.74
N THR A 66 6.10 11.30 4.87
CA THR A 66 7.55 11.37 4.71
C THR A 66 7.91 11.38 3.23
N ILE A 67 8.52 12.48 2.78
CA ILE A 67 9.12 12.57 1.45
C ILE A 67 10.60 12.24 1.59
N GLY A 68 11.00 11.08 1.09
CA GLY A 68 12.36 10.56 1.22
C GLY A 68 13.32 11.15 0.19
N ALA A 69 12.85 11.45 -1.01
CA ALA A 69 13.65 12.04 -2.08
C ALA A 69 12.80 12.83 -3.07
N ARG A 70 13.42 13.86 -3.68
CA ARG A 70 12.85 14.67 -4.75
C ARG A 70 13.80 14.66 -5.93
N TYR A 71 13.26 14.42 -7.12
CA TYR A 71 14.01 14.41 -8.37
C TYR A 71 13.36 15.40 -9.35
N PRO A 72 14.14 16.10 -10.19
CA PRO A 72 13.60 16.74 -11.37
C PRO A 72 12.93 15.72 -12.30
N LEU A 73 11.96 16.14 -13.09
CA LEU A 73 11.23 15.22 -14.00
C LEU A 73 12.16 14.54 -15.03
N ASP A 74 13.20 15.22 -15.48
CA ASP A 74 14.20 14.69 -16.39
C ASP A 74 15.10 13.61 -15.79
N GLN A 75 15.10 13.46 -14.46
CA GLN A 75 15.77 12.37 -13.73
C GLN A 75 14.82 11.25 -13.28
N ALA A 76 13.71 11.07 -13.99
CA ALA A 76 12.73 10.04 -13.67
C ALA A 76 13.33 8.62 -13.66
N GLN A 77 14.30 8.35 -14.54
CA GLN A 77 15.00 7.05 -14.59
C GLN A 77 15.73 6.77 -13.26
N GLU A 78 16.47 7.75 -12.76
CA GLU A 78 17.20 7.62 -11.49
C GLU A 78 16.24 7.40 -10.30
N ALA A 79 15.09 8.08 -10.31
CA ALA A 79 14.06 7.90 -9.30
C ALA A 79 13.48 6.48 -9.33
N HIS A 80 13.21 5.93 -10.49
CA HIS A 80 12.75 4.55 -10.66
C HIS A 80 13.81 3.54 -10.19
N ASP A 81 15.06 3.72 -10.58
CA ASP A 81 16.16 2.84 -10.18
C ASP A 81 16.34 2.83 -8.64
N ALA A 82 16.24 4.00 -8.01
CA ALA A 82 16.31 4.11 -6.56
C ALA A 82 15.15 3.39 -5.86
N LEU A 83 13.92 3.53 -6.38
CA LEU A 83 12.73 2.89 -5.83
C LEU A 83 12.79 1.36 -5.98
N GLU A 84 13.11 0.87 -7.18
CA GLU A 84 13.23 -0.56 -7.47
C GLU A 84 14.40 -1.21 -6.71
N GLY A 85 15.48 -0.47 -6.53
CA GLY A 85 16.63 -0.88 -5.73
C GLY A 85 16.38 -0.93 -4.22
N ARG A 86 15.17 -0.57 -3.76
CA ARG A 86 14.80 -0.54 -2.32
C ARG A 86 15.73 0.31 -1.45
N LYS A 87 16.33 1.34 -2.04
CA LYS A 87 17.27 2.25 -1.36
C LYS A 87 16.59 3.48 -0.76
N THR A 88 15.26 3.58 -0.90
CA THR A 88 14.50 4.77 -0.53
C THR A 88 13.59 4.50 0.65
N THR A 89 13.37 5.53 1.46
CA THR A 89 12.40 5.56 2.57
C THR A 89 11.42 6.70 2.32
N GLY A 90 10.14 6.45 2.56
CA GLY A 90 9.10 7.43 2.30
C GLY A 90 8.72 7.53 0.82
N LYS A 91 8.10 8.62 0.45
CA LYS A 91 7.66 8.89 -0.93
C LYS A 91 8.78 9.52 -1.77
N ILE A 92 8.87 9.11 -3.03
CA ILE A 92 9.69 9.79 -4.04
C ILE A 92 8.77 10.72 -4.83
N VAL A 93 9.21 11.94 -5.03
CA VAL A 93 8.47 12.98 -5.76
C VAL A 93 9.28 13.42 -6.98
N LEU A 94 8.63 13.48 -8.14
CA LEU A 94 9.15 14.10 -9.35
C LEU A 94 8.60 15.51 -9.46
N ASN A 95 9.49 16.47 -9.59
CA ASN A 95 9.14 17.88 -9.80
C ASN A 95 9.30 18.23 -11.29
N PRO A 96 8.28 18.79 -11.94
CA PRO A 96 8.38 19.26 -13.31
C PRO A 96 9.36 20.42 -13.48
#